data_353a79e1218e320c956d34304dd31019
#
_entry.id   353a79e1218e320c956d34304dd31019
#
_cell.length_a   1.000
_cell.length_b   1.000
_cell.length_c   1.000
_cell.angle_alpha   90.00
_cell.angle_beta   90.00
_cell.angle_gamma   90.00
#
_symmetry.space_group_name_H-M   'P 1'
#
loop_
_entity.id
_entity.type
_entity.pdbx_description
1 polymer ?
#
loop_
_entity_poly.entity_id
_entity_poly.type
_entity_poly.pdbx_seq_one_letter_code
_entity_poly.pdbx_strand_id
1 'polypeptide(L)'
;MISVAAAKVCFRPGCKDRLKHTWSQEMQFLCFKYLTSSTFFVYLRKVFLAMKRLLILSAVLMAILPLRAQDNTNDNYIWPEDPAVLEKLDRWQDLKFGVLMHWGLYSVPGIVESWNLCNEDWIVRPEGSTYEGYKQWYWGLSKEFNPVRFNPEQWVQVFRDAGMKYMIFTTKHHDGFCLFDSAYTDFSIAKDGPFKGNPKADVAKYVFDAFRAQDFLVGAYFSKPDWHCDGFWNPYYATPNRHINYKVDMHPEWWEKYVTYTQNQLRELTGGRYGQLDILWLDGGWISGEQVGLPEILPEARRVSPGLLCVDRTIGGPNENYQTPEQNVPARQLNHPWESCITLGNDWGWVKDQPYKSARRVIGTLAEIVAKGGCMVLGVGPTPEGLIEERAAVILREIGQWLGRCGEAIYNTRITPDYNDGRLWFSAAKDGKTLYAVYALPDGESLPATLEWSGNLPKGKVTLLNNGKKLKTSVKNGKVTVTLPKNLPQEPLALKISL
;
A
#
# COMPACT_ATOMS: atom_id res chain seq x y z
N MET A 1 14.78 44.28 -25.90
CA MET A 1 13.61 44.33 -24.97
C MET A 1 12.35 45.03 -25.56
N ILE A 2 12.35 45.49 -26.80
CA ILE A 2 11.18 46.16 -27.42
C ILE A 2 10.27 45.18 -28.21
N SER A 3 10.69 43.93 -28.47
CA SER A 3 9.98 42.98 -29.31
C SER A 3 8.88 42.14 -28.64
N VAL A 4 8.86 42.05 -27.30
CA VAL A 4 7.90 41.19 -26.60
C VAL A 4 6.59 41.90 -26.29
N ALA A 5 6.58 43.21 -26.17
CA ALA A 5 5.37 43.98 -25.91
C ALA A 5 4.46 44.12 -27.15
N ALA A 6 5.03 44.10 -28.36
CA ALA A 6 4.27 44.21 -29.60
C ALA A 6 3.50 42.94 -30.00
N ALA A 7 4.00 41.77 -29.60
CA ALA A 7 3.38 40.46 -29.90
C ALA A 7 2.11 40.17 -29.06
N LYS A 8 1.96 40.80 -27.90
CA LYS A 8 0.77 40.60 -27.02
C LYS A 8 -0.47 41.38 -27.45
N VAL A 9 -0.34 42.36 -28.33
CA VAL A 9 -1.45 43.24 -28.72
C VAL A 9 -2.20 42.71 -29.97
N CYS A 10 -1.59 41.81 -30.75
CA CYS A 10 -2.16 41.33 -32.00
C CYS A 10 -3.10 40.12 -31.94
N PHE A 11 -3.31 39.54 -30.75
CA PHE A 11 -4.08 38.27 -30.60
C PHE A 11 -5.40 38.39 -29.84
N ARG A 12 -6.04 39.59 -29.79
CA ARG A 12 -7.42 39.68 -29.29
C ARG A 12 -8.40 39.91 -30.49
N PRO A 13 -9.48 39.10 -30.58
CA PRO A 13 -10.53 39.36 -31.57
C PRO A 13 -11.19 40.72 -31.28
N GLY A 14 -11.24 41.58 -32.28
CA GLY A 14 -11.86 42.92 -32.18
C GLY A 14 -10.90 44.11 -32.34
N CYS A 15 -9.59 43.92 -32.51
CA CYS A 15 -8.59 44.99 -32.53
C CYS A 15 -8.20 45.46 -33.95
N LYS A 16 -8.90 44.99 -35.03
CA LYS A 16 -8.57 45.35 -36.42
C LYS A 16 -8.87 46.81 -36.79
N ASP A 17 -9.79 47.49 -36.13
CA ASP A 17 -10.28 48.79 -36.56
C ASP A 17 -9.64 50.00 -35.88
N ARG A 18 -8.83 49.82 -34.84
CA ARG A 18 -8.15 50.93 -34.14
C ARG A 18 -6.70 51.20 -34.55
N LEU A 19 -6.10 50.32 -35.36
CA LEU A 19 -4.68 50.46 -35.76
C LEU A 19 -4.46 51.21 -37.08
N LYS A 20 -5.54 51.70 -37.74
CA LYS A 20 -5.43 52.37 -39.05
C LYS A 20 -4.96 53.83 -39.00
N HIS A 21 -4.81 54.43 -37.83
CA HIS A 21 -4.52 55.87 -37.72
C HIS A 21 -3.20 56.28 -37.07
N THR A 22 -2.30 55.36 -36.70
CA THR A 22 -1.11 55.73 -35.91
C THR A 22 0.24 55.26 -36.45
N TRP A 23 0.31 54.58 -37.59
CA TRP A 23 1.59 54.06 -38.10
C TRP A 23 1.87 54.62 -39.51
N SER A 24 3.09 55.15 -39.72
CA SER A 24 3.53 55.60 -41.08
C SER A 24 3.58 54.40 -42.04
N GLN A 25 3.35 54.68 -43.36
CA GLN A 25 3.37 53.60 -44.36
C GLN A 25 4.69 52.80 -44.38
N GLU A 26 5.79 53.41 -44.02
CA GLU A 26 7.10 52.73 -43.95
C GLU A 26 7.18 51.69 -42.81
N MET A 27 6.54 51.98 -41.70
CA MET A 27 6.51 51.01 -40.57
C MET A 27 5.60 49.83 -40.86
N GLN A 28 4.50 50.04 -41.59
CA GLN A 28 3.63 48.93 -42.02
C GLN A 28 4.34 48.04 -43.03
N PHE A 29 5.17 48.64 -43.95
CA PHE A 29 5.94 47.89 -44.93
C PHE A 29 7.08 47.09 -44.30
N LEU A 30 7.75 47.63 -43.29
CA LEU A 30 8.78 46.94 -42.51
C LEU A 30 8.22 45.77 -41.71
N CYS A 31 7.07 45.94 -41.03
CA CYS A 31 6.42 44.84 -40.32
C CYS A 31 5.98 43.74 -41.30
N PHE A 32 5.44 44.07 -42.48
CA PHE A 32 5.00 43.07 -43.45
C PHE A 32 6.19 42.33 -44.08
N LYS A 33 7.32 43.04 -44.32
CA LYS A 33 8.54 42.44 -44.87
C LYS A 33 9.26 41.51 -43.90
N TYR A 34 9.19 41.81 -42.61
CA TYR A 34 9.72 40.89 -41.55
C TYR A 34 8.82 39.68 -41.30
N LEU A 35 7.51 39.83 -41.37
CA LEU A 35 6.56 38.74 -41.20
C LEU A 35 6.49 37.76 -42.39
N THR A 36 6.90 38.18 -43.60
CA THR A 36 6.90 37.36 -44.83
C THR A 36 8.29 36.81 -45.19
N SER A 37 9.35 37.16 -44.42
CA SER A 37 10.68 36.68 -44.74
C SER A 37 10.85 35.20 -44.37
N SER A 38 11.38 34.42 -45.32
CA SER A 38 11.69 32.99 -45.07
C SER A 38 12.57 32.77 -43.85
N THR A 39 13.38 33.76 -43.46
CA THR A 39 14.24 33.80 -42.30
C THR A 39 13.45 33.84 -40.98
N PHE A 40 12.34 34.55 -40.93
CA PHE A 40 11.49 34.61 -39.72
C PHE A 40 10.78 33.26 -39.45
N PHE A 41 10.28 32.62 -40.52
CA PHE A 41 9.68 31.29 -40.40
C PHE A 41 10.72 30.23 -40.03
N VAL A 42 11.95 30.31 -40.51
CA VAL A 42 13.05 29.42 -40.11
C VAL A 42 13.44 29.63 -38.66
N TYR A 43 13.46 30.88 -38.17
CA TYR A 43 13.74 31.20 -36.79
C TYR A 43 12.61 30.68 -35.84
N LEU A 44 11.34 30.95 -36.18
CA LEU A 44 10.20 30.41 -35.43
C LEU A 44 10.21 28.87 -35.38
N ARG A 45 10.53 28.21 -36.49
CA ARG A 45 10.64 26.75 -36.56
C ARG A 45 11.77 26.21 -35.67
N LYS A 46 12.92 26.90 -35.61
CA LYS A 46 14.03 26.58 -34.74
C LYS A 46 13.67 26.77 -33.24
N VAL A 47 12.99 27.86 -32.88
CA VAL A 47 12.50 28.13 -31.55
C VAL A 47 11.43 27.10 -31.14
N PHE A 48 10.53 26.76 -32.03
CA PHE A 48 9.49 25.74 -31.77
C PHE A 48 10.09 24.32 -31.60
N LEU A 49 11.12 23.98 -32.38
CA LEU A 49 11.86 22.73 -32.25
C LEU A 49 12.68 22.68 -30.95
N ALA A 50 13.28 23.81 -30.56
CA ALA A 50 13.99 23.93 -29.29
C ALA A 50 13.06 23.80 -28.08
N MET A 51 11.88 24.46 -28.15
CA MET A 51 10.84 24.31 -27.12
C MET A 51 10.28 22.87 -27.03
N LYS A 52 10.03 22.21 -28.19
CA LYS A 52 9.66 20.79 -28.20
C LYS A 52 10.74 19.88 -27.60
N ARG A 53 12.01 20.13 -27.90
CA ARG A 53 13.13 19.38 -27.28
C ARG A 53 13.24 19.64 -25.80
N LEU A 54 13.03 20.88 -25.32
CA LEU A 54 13.00 21.21 -23.90
C LEU A 54 11.81 20.54 -23.18
N LEU A 55 10.63 20.52 -23.79
CA LEU A 55 9.44 19.84 -23.26
C LEU A 55 9.62 18.32 -23.23
N ILE A 56 10.26 17.74 -24.26
CA ILE A 56 10.58 16.30 -24.25
C ILE A 56 11.66 15.98 -23.21
N LEU A 57 12.70 16.81 -23.06
CA LEU A 57 13.70 16.64 -22.00
C LEU A 57 13.10 16.80 -20.59
N SER A 58 12.20 17.77 -20.39
CA SER A 58 11.52 17.94 -19.10
C SER A 58 10.54 16.79 -18.81
N ALA A 59 9.83 16.27 -19.81
CA ALA A 59 8.99 15.10 -19.66
C ALA A 59 9.80 13.81 -19.38
N VAL A 60 10.96 13.66 -20.03
CA VAL A 60 11.90 12.54 -19.76
C VAL A 60 12.57 12.71 -18.39
N LEU A 61 12.89 13.93 -17.95
CA LEU A 61 13.42 14.18 -16.59
C LEU A 61 12.33 13.94 -15.53
N MET A 62 11.06 14.27 -15.78
CA MET A 62 9.96 13.95 -14.86
C MET A 62 9.63 12.45 -14.84
N ALA A 63 9.84 11.73 -15.95
CA ALA A 63 9.66 10.27 -15.99
C ALA A 63 10.82 9.49 -15.32
N ILE A 64 11.96 10.16 -15.06
CA ILE A 64 13.14 9.57 -14.39
C ILE A 64 13.17 9.96 -12.89
N LEU A 65 12.36 10.92 -12.45
CA LEU A 65 12.14 11.09 -11.03
C LEU A 65 11.37 9.84 -10.56
N PRO A 66 11.98 8.93 -9.76
CA PRO A 66 11.18 7.90 -9.14
C PRO A 66 10.07 8.66 -8.39
N LEU A 67 8.82 8.29 -8.63
CA LEU A 67 7.79 8.56 -7.62
C LEU A 67 8.45 8.12 -6.32
N ARG A 68 8.81 9.07 -5.48
CA ARG A 68 9.29 8.75 -4.14
C ARG A 68 8.07 8.09 -3.50
N ALA A 69 8.08 6.75 -3.51
CA ALA A 69 7.28 5.99 -2.61
C ALA A 69 7.48 6.64 -1.25
N GLN A 70 6.41 7.00 -0.59
CA GLN A 70 6.45 7.72 0.66
C GLN A 70 7.16 6.79 1.64
N ASP A 71 8.41 7.09 1.98
CA ASP A 71 9.14 6.35 3.00
C ASP A 71 8.51 6.72 4.34
N ASN A 72 7.49 5.94 4.74
CA ASN A 72 6.73 6.13 5.97
C ASN A 72 7.53 5.64 7.20
N THR A 73 8.84 5.52 7.09
CA THR A 73 9.73 5.31 8.22
C THR A 73 10.18 6.65 8.77
N ASN A 74 10.18 6.78 10.08
CA ASN A 74 10.75 7.93 10.76
C ASN A 74 11.76 7.47 11.82
N ASP A 75 12.69 8.34 12.18
CA ASP A 75 13.72 8.04 13.18
C ASP A 75 13.17 8.11 14.63
N ASN A 76 11.88 8.41 14.80
CA ASN A 76 11.22 8.61 16.09
C ASN A 76 10.50 7.35 16.61
N TYR A 77 10.93 6.14 16.19
CA TYR A 77 10.36 4.91 16.71
C TYR A 77 10.61 4.76 18.22
N ILE A 78 9.57 4.49 18.96
CA ILE A 78 9.61 4.25 20.41
C ILE A 78 9.27 2.79 20.67
N TRP A 79 10.24 2.05 21.28
CA TRP A 79 9.99 0.68 21.68
C TRP A 79 8.91 0.62 22.75
N PRO A 80 7.93 -0.32 22.64
CA PRO A 80 6.96 -0.51 23.69
C PRO A 80 7.62 -1.03 24.98
N GLU A 81 7.10 -0.59 26.13
CA GLU A 81 7.57 -1.04 27.45
C GLU A 81 6.75 -2.21 28.01
N ASP A 82 5.52 -2.41 27.51
CA ASP A 82 4.62 -3.48 27.96
C ASP A 82 5.17 -4.85 27.51
N PRO A 83 5.49 -5.76 28.45
CA PRO A 83 6.04 -7.08 28.11
C PRO A 83 5.13 -7.92 27.21
N ALA A 84 3.80 -7.81 27.36
CA ALA A 84 2.86 -8.54 26.50
C ALA A 84 2.87 -8.02 25.07
N VAL A 85 3.08 -6.71 24.87
CA VAL A 85 3.24 -6.11 23.54
C VAL A 85 4.56 -6.53 22.92
N LEU A 86 5.65 -6.56 23.69
CA LEU A 86 6.97 -7.02 23.21
C LEU A 86 6.94 -8.50 22.79
N GLU A 87 6.29 -9.37 23.59
CA GLU A 87 6.11 -10.80 23.26
C GLU A 87 5.29 -10.96 21.96
N LYS A 88 4.18 -10.24 21.84
CA LYS A 88 3.35 -10.26 20.63
C LYS A 88 4.14 -9.76 19.41
N LEU A 89 4.95 -8.73 19.58
CA LEU A 89 5.77 -8.15 18.53
C LEU A 89 6.84 -9.13 18.03
N ASP A 90 7.54 -9.84 18.94
CA ASP A 90 8.51 -10.88 18.57
C ASP A 90 7.82 -12.04 17.83
N ARG A 91 6.64 -12.49 18.33
CA ARG A 91 5.82 -13.50 17.65
C ARG A 91 5.39 -13.03 16.26
N TRP A 92 4.90 -11.79 16.12
CA TRP A 92 4.51 -11.26 14.82
C TRP A 92 5.71 -11.16 13.86
N GLN A 93 6.89 -10.77 14.35
CA GLN A 93 8.12 -10.77 13.57
C GLN A 93 8.53 -12.17 13.07
N ASP A 94 8.12 -13.24 13.73
CA ASP A 94 8.36 -14.62 13.30
C ASP A 94 7.47 -15.01 12.11
N LEU A 95 6.30 -14.43 11.98
CA LEU A 95 5.31 -14.78 10.97
C LEU A 95 5.63 -14.27 9.58
N LYS A 96 6.32 -13.16 9.44
CA LYS A 96 6.90 -12.59 8.22
C LYS A 96 5.94 -12.23 7.10
N PHE A 97 4.84 -12.96 6.89
CA PHE A 97 3.97 -12.81 5.73
C PHE A 97 2.49 -12.85 6.12
N GLY A 98 1.78 -11.79 5.77
CA GLY A 98 0.35 -11.62 6.02
C GLY A 98 -0.43 -11.08 4.82
N VAL A 99 -1.74 -10.95 4.98
CA VAL A 99 -2.65 -10.34 4.01
C VAL A 99 -3.31 -9.09 4.57
N LEU A 100 -3.41 -8.04 3.74
CA LEU A 100 -4.22 -6.85 3.98
C LEU A 100 -5.39 -6.87 3.00
N MET A 101 -6.61 -6.97 3.52
CA MET A 101 -7.82 -7.08 2.69
C MET A 101 -8.57 -5.74 2.67
N HIS A 102 -8.45 -5.00 1.56
CA HIS A 102 -9.29 -3.82 1.30
C HIS A 102 -10.57 -4.25 0.60
N TRP A 103 -11.69 -4.03 1.28
CA TRP A 103 -13.00 -4.34 0.76
C TRP A 103 -14.02 -3.29 1.21
N GLY A 104 -14.99 -2.95 0.35
CA GLY A 104 -15.98 -1.92 0.61
C GLY A 104 -16.74 -1.52 -0.66
N LEU A 105 -17.37 -0.36 -0.63
CA LEU A 105 -18.23 0.14 -1.72
C LEU A 105 -17.48 0.26 -3.05
N TYR A 106 -16.21 0.65 -3.00
CA TYR A 106 -15.34 0.81 -4.17
C TYR A 106 -15.14 -0.49 -4.97
N SER A 107 -15.36 -1.65 -4.37
CA SER A 107 -15.30 -2.93 -5.09
C SER A 107 -16.48 -3.11 -6.05
N VAL A 108 -17.63 -2.47 -5.81
CA VAL A 108 -18.83 -2.59 -6.67
C VAL A 108 -18.53 -2.11 -8.09
N PRO A 109 -18.06 -0.89 -8.30
CA PRO A 109 -17.63 -0.44 -9.63
C PRO A 109 -16.22 -0.94 -10.00
N GLY A 110 -15.45 -1.50 -9.08
CA GLY A 110 -14.07 -1.92 -9.33
C GLY A 110 -13.12 -0.76 -9.60
N ILE A 111 -13.09 0.22 -8.70
CA ILE A 111 -12.25 1.45 -8.78
C ILE A 111 -11.27 1.51 -7.61
N VAL A 112 -10.31 2.46 -7.70
CA VAL A 112 -9.43 2.77 -6.57
C VAL A 112 -10.28 3.03 -5.32
N GLU A 113 -9.78 2.66 -4.15
CA GLU A 113 -10.54 2.70 -2.89
C GLU A 113 -11.31 4.03 -2.74
N SER A 114 -11.83 4.39 -1.64
CA SER A 114 -12.67 5.59 -1.43
C SER A 114 -12.04 6.94 -1.87
N TRP A 115 -10.79 6.96 -2.34
CA TRP A 115 -10.05 8.16 -2.74
C TRP A 115 -10.75 9.04 -3.77
N ASN A 116 -11.56 8.45 -4.65
CA ASN A 116 -12.36 9.21 -5.60
C ASN A 116 -13.36 10.19 -4.96
N LEU A 117 -13.65 10.03 -3.67
CA LEU A 117 -14.43 11.00 -2.89
C LEU A 117 -13.65 12.26 -2.53
N CYS A 118 -12.31 12.21 -2.54
CA CYS A 118 -11.45 13.37 -2.27
C CYS A 118 -11.29 14.26 -3.50
N ASN A 119 -10.97 15.54 -3.26
CA ASN A 119 -10.62 16.50 -4.29
C ASN A 119 -9.09 16.69 -4.39
N GLU A 120 -8.37 15.55 -4.46
CA GLU A 120 -6.92 15.54 -4.66
C GLU A 120 -6.59 15.70 -6.15
N ASP A 121 -5.48 16.36 -6.47
CA ASP A 121 -5.08 16.69 -7.85
C ASP A 121 -4.86 15.47 -8.75
N TRP A 122 -4.55 14.31 -8.16
CA TRP A 122 -4.30 13.05 -8.89
C TRP A 122 -5.57 12.21 -9.14
N ILE A 123 -6.71 12.63 -8.57
CA ILE A 123 -7.99 11.91 -8.74
C ILE A 123 -8.64 12.29 -10.04
N VAL A 124 -8.91 11.29 -10.85
CA VAL A 124 -9.64 11.42 -12.12
C VAL A 124 -11.02 10.79 -11.97
N ARG A 125 -12.07 11.59 -12.21
CA ARG A 125 -13.46 11.13 -12.24
C ARG A 125 -13.96 11.04 -13.68
N PRO A 126 -15.04 10.28 -13.95
CA PRO A 126 -15.64 10.22 -15.27
C PRO A 126 -15.95 11.62 -15.82
N GLU A 127 -15.66 11.83 -17.11
CA GLU A 127 -15.92 13.11 -17.79
C GLU A 127 -17.41 13.51 -17.69
N GLY A 128 -17.67 14.78 -17.43
CA GLY A 128 -19.03 15.32 -17.27
C GLY A 128 -19.69 15.09 -15.92
N SER A 129 -19.05 14.35 -14.99
CA SER A 129 -19.58 14.23 -13.64
C SER A 129 -19.32 15.50 -12.81
N THR A 130 -20.34 15.97 -12.10
CA THR A 130 -20.14 16.96 -11.04
C THR A 130 -19.60 16.29 -9.79
N TYR A 131 -18.85 17.02 -8.96
CA TYR A 131 -18.29 16.45 -7.73
C TYR A 131 -19.39 15.98 -6.77
N GLU A 132 -20.43 16.78 -6.55
CA GLU A 132 -21.54 16.42 -5.68
C GLU A 132 -22.34 15.22 -6.23
N GLY A 133 -22.59 15.17 -7.54
CA GLY A 133 -23.22 14.02 -8.17
C GLY A 133 -22.40 12.74 -8.01
N TYR A 134 -21.07 12.86 -8.11
CA TYR A 134 -20.16 11.73 -7.90
C TYR A 134 -20.21 11.22 -6.45
N LYS A 135 -20.17 12.12 -5.44
CA LYS A 135 -20.31 11.74 -4.03
C LYS A 135 -21.63 11.01 -3.75
N GLN A 136 -22.74 11.56 -4.25
CA GLN A 136 -24.05 10.94 -4.10
C GLN A 136 -24.11 9.54 -4.74
N TRP A 137 -23.56 9.41 -5.96
CA TRP A 137 -23.45 8.12 -6.63
C TRP A 137 -22.60 7.13 -5.81
N TYR A 138 -21.42 7.55 -5.34
CA TYR A 138 -20.52 6.68 -4.60
C TYR A 138 -21.16 6.18 -3.30
N TRP A 139 -21.73 7.07 -2.49
CA TRP A 139 -22.39 6.65 -1.25
C TRP A 139 -23.68 5.84 -1.52
N GLY A 140 -24.30 6.04 -2.66
CA GLY A 140 -25.42 5.22 -3.15
C GLY A 140 -25.05 3.76 -3.44
N LEU A 141 -23.75 3.44 -3.65
CA LEU A 141 -23.26 2.08 -3.87
C LEU A 141 -23.58 1.14 -2.70
N SER A 142 -23.83 1.66 -1.51
CA SER A 142 -24.32 0.86 -0.38
C SER A 142 -25.61 0.10 -0.71
N LYS A 143 -26.44 0.64 -1.61
CA LYS A 143 -27.68 0.00 -2.09
C LYS A 143 -27.45 -1.09 -3.14
N GLU A 144 -26.24 -1.19 -3.66
CA GLU A 144 -25.85 -2.16 -4.67
C GLU A 144 -24.92 -3.25 -4.10
N PHE A 145 -24.21 -2.94 -3.00
CA PHE A 145 -23.24 -3.86 -2.41
C PHE A 145 -23.92 -5.07 -1.77
N ASN A 146 -23.90 -6.19 -2.50
CA ASN A 146 -24.57 -7.42 -2.10
C ASN A 146 -23.66 -8.65 -2.30
N PRO A 147 -22.71 -8.90 -1.41
CA PRO A 147 -21.74 -9.96 -1.55
C PRO A 147 -22.33 -11.36 -1.22
N VAL A 148 -23.27 -11.82 -2.03
CA VAL A 148 -24.01 -13.08 -1.81
C VAL A 148 -23.13 -14.34 -1.81
N ARG A 149 -21.89 -14.24 -2.30
CA ARG A 149 -20.90 -15.34 -2.33
C ARG A 149 -19.85 -15.21 -1.21
N PHE A 150 -20.03 -14.26 -0.28
CA PHE A 150 -19.15 -14.08 0.86
C PHE A 150 -19.06 -15.34 1.69
N ASN A 151 -17.85 -15.89 1.77
CA ASN A 151 -17.52 -17.07 2.55
C ASN A 151 -16.11 -16.91 3.15
N PRO A 152 -15.99 -16.48 4.42
CA PRO A 152 -14.71 -16.21 5.04
C PRO A 152 -13.86 -17.48 5.23
N GLU A 153 -14.45 -18.66 5.33
CA GLU A 153 -13.75 -19.93 5.40
C GLU A 153 -12.99 -20.24 4.09
N GLN A 154 -13.55 -19.87 2.93
CA GLN A 154 -12.87 -19.97 1.65
C GLN A 154 -11.72 -18.95 1.54
N TRP A 155 -11.89 -17.73 2.07
CA TRP A 155 -10.81 -16.74 2.10
C TRP A 155 -9.63 -17.25 2.91
N VAL A 156 -9.89 -17.72 4.13
CA VAL A 156 -8.85 -18.31 5.00
C VAL A 156 -8.10 -19.41 4.28
N GLN A 157 -8.81 -20.30 3.59
CA GLN A 157 -8.17 -21.39 2.86
C GLN A 157 -7.18 -20.88 1.83
N VAL A 158 -7.57 -19.88 1.02
CA VAL A 158 -6.70 -19.28 -0.01
C VAL A 158 -5.43 -18.68 0.62
N PHE A 159 -5.57 -17.92 1.69
CA PHE A 159 -4.43 -17.24 2.32
C PHE A 159 -3.55 -18.20 3.16
N ARG A 160 -4.14 -19.21 3.78
CA ARG A 160 -3.39 -20.30 4.42
C ARG A 160 -2.56 -21.07 3.42
N ASP A 161 -3.16 -21.41 2.28
CA ASP A 161 -2.49 -22.14 1.22
C ASP A 161 -1.39 -21.30 0.55
N ALA A 162 -1.51 -19.97 0.60
CA ALA A 162 -0.46 -19.01 0.22
C ALA A 162 0.71 -18.94 1.23
N GLY A 163 0.59 -19.57 2.41
CA GLY A 163 1.59 -19.51 3.47
C GLY A 163 1.47 -18.29 4.39
N MET A 164 0.43 -17.48 4.27
CA MET A 164 0.21 -16.32 5.13
C MET A 164 -0.12 -16.74 6.55
N LYS A 165 0.25 -15.92 7.54
CA LYS A 165 0.17 -16.23 8.98
C LYS A 165 -0.59 -15.19 9.80
N TYR A 166 -0.84 -14.02 9.27
CA TYR A 166 -1.66 -12.98 9.89
C TYR A 166 -2.48 -12.27 8.82
N MET A 167 -3.56 -11.65 9.25
CA MET A 167 -4.43 -10.89 8.36
C MET A 167 -4.80 -9.56 8.99
N ILE A 168 -5.00 -8.56 8.15
CA ILE A 168 -5.54 -7.26 8.51
C ILE A 168 -6.74 -7.00 7.60
N PHE A 169 -7.93 -6.84 8.20
CA PHE A 169 -9.19 -6.65 7.46
C PHE A 169 -9.69 -5.22 7.59
N THR A 170 -10.04 -4.60 6.48
CA THR A 170 -10.63 -3.26 6.44
C THR A 170 -12.02 -3.27 7.05
N THR A 171 -12.14 -2.88 8.32
CA THR A 171 -13.44 -2.75 9.00
C THR A 171 -14.21 -1.53 8.55
N LYS A 172 -13.48 -0.44 8.25
CA LYS A 172 -13.99 0.82 7.68
C LYS A 172 -12.87 1.53 6.94
N HIS A 173 -13.07 1.93 5.69
CA HIS A 173 -12.16 2.80 4.94
C HIS A 173 -12.56 4.28 5.11
N HIS A 174 -11.89 5.21 4.45
CA HIS A 174 -12.13 6.66 4.59
C HIS A 174 -13.54 7.09 4.19
N ASP A 175 -14.26 6.31 3.37
CA ASP A 175 -15.65 6.58 2.96
C ASP A 175 -16.67 6.45 4.08
N GLY A 176 -16.27 5.92 5.24
CA GLY A 176 -17.13 5.75 6.41
C GLY A 176 -18.03 4.52 6.37
N PHE A 177 -18.04 3.73 5.28
CA PHE A 177 -18.86 2.53 5.21
C PHE A 177 -18.29 1.41 6.07
N CYS A 178 -19.07 0.98 7.07
CA CYS A 178 -18.64 -0.04 8.02
C CYS A 178 -18.94 -1.45 7.50
N LEU A 179 -17.92 -2.32 7.50
CA LEU A 179 -18.08 -3.77 7.28
C LEU A 179 -18.33 -4.53 8.60
N PHE A 180 -18.76 -3.82 9.63
CA PHE A 180 -19.17 -4.35 10.93
C PHE A 180 -20.47 -3.69 11.37
N ASP A 181 -21.19 -4.35 12.28
CA ASP A 181 -22.46 -3.84 12.80
C ASP A 181 -22.22 -2.80 13.90
N SER A 182 -21.89 -1.56 13.50
CA SER A 182 -21.70 -0.45 14.44
C SER A 182 -23.01 0.08 14.98
N ALA A 183 -23.12 0.31 16.28
CA ALA A 183 -24.25 0.95 16.92
C ALA A 183 -24.33 2.47 16.63
N TYR A 184 -23.24 3.06 16.12
CA TYR A 184 -23.08 4.52 16.01
C TYR A 184 -23.33 5.06 14.60
N THR A 185 -23.61 4.18 13.64
CA THR A 185 -23.99 4.57 12.28
C THR A 185 -24.93 3.53 11.66
N ASP A 186 -25.81 4.00 10.79
CA ASP A 186 -26.61 3.15 9.91
C ASP A 186 -25.89 2.89 8.57
N PHE A 187 -24.78 3.61 8.29
CA PHE A 187 -24.00 3.44 7.08
C PHE A 187 -23.04 2.24 7.24
N SER A 188 -23.63 1.04 7.20
CA SER A 188 -22.90 -0.22 7.35
C SER A 188 -23.58 -1.33 6.56
N ILE A 189 -22.79 -2.33 6.17
CA ILE A 189 -23.28 -3.51 5.45
C ILE A 189 -24.35 -4.29 6.26
N ALA A 190 -24.33 -4.20 7.57
CA ALA A 190 -25.30 -4.85 8.45
C ALA A 190 -26.67 -4.14 8.50
N LYS A 191 -26.71 -2.85 8.18
CA LYS A 191 -27.92 -2.01 8.33
C LYS A 191 -28.40 -1.39 7.03
N ASP A 192 -27.49 -1.14 6.07
CA ASP A 192 -27.79 -0.49 4.81
C ASP A 192 -27.58 -1.43 3.62
N GLY A 193 -28.45 -1.30 2.62
CA GLY A 193 -28.36 -2.09 1.40
C GLY A 193 -28.92 -3.50 1.47
N PRO A 194 -28.75 -4.29 0.40
CA PRO A 194 -29.43 -5.58 0.21
C PRO A 194 -28.86 -6.70 1.09
N PHE A 195 -27.63 -6.58 1.58
CA PHE A 195 -26.98 -7.62 2.40
C PHE A 195 -27.40 -7.61 3.87
N LYS A 196 -28.07 -6.56 4.35
CA LYS A 196 -28.46 -6.37 5.76
C LYS A 196 -29.28 -7.51 6.39
N GLY A 197 -29.97 -8.31 5.58
CA GLY A 197 -30.74 -9.46 6.05
C GLY A 197 -29.95 -10.78 6.08
N ASN A 198 -28.69 -10.75 5.65
CA ASN A 198 -27.86 -11.96 5.62
C ASN A 198 -27.38 -12.29 7.04
N PRO A 199 -27.41 -13.57 7.47
CA PRO A 199 -26.86 -13.97 8.77
C PRO A 199 -25.41 -13.56 9.00
N LYS A 200 -24.62 -13.38 7.93
CA LYS A 200 -23.22 -12.95 7.96
C LYS A 200 -23.05 -11.44 7.70
N ALA A 201 -24.10 -10.63 7.89
CA ALA A 201 -24.04 -9.19 7.59
C ALA A 201 -23.07 -8.41 8.50
N ASP A 202 -22.79 -8.88 9.73
CA ASP A 202 -21.68 -8.39 10.55
C ASP A 202 -20.36 -9.03 10.04
N VAL A 203 -19.92 -8.59 8.84
CA VAL A 203 -18.86 -9.24 8.07
C VAL A 203 -17.57 -9.37 8.86
N ALA A 204 -17.13 -8.30 9.56
CA ALA A 204 -15.90 -8.31 10.34
C ALA A 204 -15.89 -9.44 11.38
N LYS A 205 -17.03 -9.71 12.02
CA LYS A 205 -17.15 -10.80 12.99
C LYS A 205 -16.82 -12.14 12.36
N TYR A 206 -17.44 -12.45 11.22
CA TYR A 206 -17.24 -13.73 10.55
C TYR A 206 -15.83 -13.88 9.96
N VAL A 207 -15.26 -12.80 9.45
CA VAL A 207 -13.87 -12.78 8.97
C VAL A 207 -12.91 -13.07 10.13
N PHE A 208 -13.03 -12.34 11.24
CA PHE A 208 -12.13 -12.51 12.40
C PHE A 208 -12.25 -13.91 13.00
N ASP A 209 -13.47 -14.42 13.16
CA ASP A 209 -13.69 -15.75 13.73
C ASP A 209 -13.11 -16.85 12.83
N ALA A 210 -13.28 -16.77 11.50
CA ALA A 210 -12.76 -17.74 10.56
C ALA A 210 -11.21 -17.78 10.56
N PHE A 211 -10.56 -16.60 10.53
CA PHE A 211 -9.10 -16.53 10.53
C PHE A 211 -8.50 -16.95 11.87
N ARG A 212 -9.11 -16.56 12.99
CA ARG A 212 -8.70 -16.99 14.34
C ARG A 212 -8.79 -18.51 14.50
N ALA A 213 -9.82 -19.14 13.94
CA ALA A 213 -10.00 -20.59 13.98
C ALA A 213 -8.91 -21.36 13.22
N GLN A 214 -8.09 -20.69 12.40
CA GLN A 214 -6.97 -21.23 11.64
C GLN A 214 -5.61 -20.67 12.09
N ASP A 215 -5.52 -20.21 13.34
CA ASP A 215 -4.30 -19.73 14.01
C ASP A 215 -3.63 -18.50 13.36
N PHE A 216 -4.37 -17.72 12.58
CA PHE A 216 -3.88 -16.43 12.12
C PHE A 216 -3.89 -15.41 13.25
N LEU A 217 -2.90 -14.51 13.31
CA LEU A 217 -3.10 -13.26 14.03
C LEU A 217 -4.12 -12.42 13.28
N VAL A 218 -5.04 -11.84 14.05
CA VAL A 218 -6.21 -11.12 13.52
C VAL A 218 -6.04 -9.63 13.75
N GLY A 219 -6.03 -8.87 12.65
CA GLY A 219 -5.90 -7.42 12.65
C GLY A 219 -7.13 -6.72 12.11
N ALA A 220 -7.51 -5.62 12.77
CA ALA A 220 -8.52 -4.68 12.29
C ALA A 220 -7.82 -3.45 11.70
N TYR A 221 -7.97 -3.24 10.39
CA TYR A 221 -7.72 -1.95 9.78
C TYR A 221 -8.92 -1.05 10.07
N PHE A 222 -8.64 0.16 10.49
CA PHE A 222 -9.64 1.19 10.72
C PHE A 222 -9.13 2.55 10.25
N SER A 223 -9.87 3.21 9.38
CA SER A 223 -9.60 4.59 9.00
C SER A 223 -9.99 5.55 10.12
N LYS A 224 -9.06 6.34 10.63
CA LYS A 224 -9.35 7.43 11.57
C LYS A 224 -10.22 8.50 10.91
N PRO A 225 -9.85 9.07 9.74
CA PRO A 225 -10.74 9.96 8.99
C PRO A 225 -12.02 9.24 8.56
N ASP A 226 -13.13 9.94 8.58
CA ASP A 226 -14.42 9.45 8.13
C ASP A 226 -15.12 10.52 7.29
N TRP A 227 -15.10 10.34 5.97
CA TRP A 227 -15.63 11.33 5.03
C TRP A 227 -17.16 11.35 4.94
N HIS A 228 -17.84 10.35 5.50
CA HIS A 228 -19.30 10.33 5.62
C HIS A 228 -19.78 11.00 6.91
N CYS A 229 -18.92 11.13 7.91
CA CYS A 229 -19.26 11.78 9.18
C CYS A 229 -19.35 13.30 9.02
N ASP A 230 -20.52 13.89 9.30
CA ASP A 230 -20.72 15.35 9.27
C ASP A 230 -19.78 16.12 10.22
N GLY A 231 -19.28 15.46 11.23
CA GLY A 231 -18.28 16.02 12.13
C GLY A 231 -16.88 16.10 11.51
N PHE A 232 -16.61 15.38 10.41
CA PHE A 232 -15.34 15.42 9.67
C PHE A 232 -15.47 16.25 8.37
N TRP A 233 -16.39 15.87 7.47
CA TRP A 233 -16.78 16.67 6.32
C TRP A 233 -18.16 17.28 6.54
N ASN A 234 -18.17 18.51 7.02
CA ASN A 234 -19.42 19.18 7.30
C ASN A 234 -20.11 19.59 5.99
N PRO A 235 -21.41 19.28 5.80
CA PRO A 235 -22.13 19.52 4.55
C PRO A 235 -22.33 21.01 4.21
N TYR A 236 -22.11 21.93 5.15
CA TYR A 236 -22.20 23.38 4.88
C TYR A 236 -20.98 23.93 4.12
N TYR A 237 -19.90 23.17 4.04
CA TYR A 237 -18.67 23.60 3.38
C TYR A 237 -18.31 22.66 2.24
N ALA A 238 -17.68 23.24 1.20
CA ALA A 238 -17.12 22.43 0.12
C ALA A 238 -16.02 21.49 0.66
N THR A 239 -15.93 20.30 0.11
CA THR A 239 -14.88 19.34 0.44
C THR A 239 -13.62 19.65 -0.35
N PRO A 240 -12.53 20.14 0.29
CA PRO A 240 -11.33 20.57 -0.43
C PRO A 240 -10.44 19.38 -0.85
N ASN A 241 -10.18 18.47 0.07
CA ASN A 241 -9.29 17.31 -0.07
C ASN A 241 -9.58 16.29 1.04
N ARG A 242 -8.57 15.50 1.46
CA ARG A 242 -8.67 14.47 2.51
C ARG A 242 -8.89 15.01 3.93
N HIS A 243 -8.62 16.30 4.17
CA HIS A 243 -8.68 16.90 5.50
C HIS A 243 -10.10 17.35 5.86
N ILE A 244 -10.29 17.74 7.13
CA ILE A 244 -11.52 18.41 7.57
C ILE A 244 -11.75 19.69 6.75
N ASN A 245 -13.00 20.02 6.51
CA ASN A 245 -13.38 21.14 5.62
C ASN A 245 -13.79 22.41 6.36
N TYR A 246 -13.50 22.48 7.65
CA TYR A 246 -13.79 23.63 8.51
C TYR A 246 -12.63 23.91 9.47
N LYS A 247 -12.70 25.02 10.22
CA LYS A 247 -11.75 25.35 11.29
C LYS A 247 -12.27 24.84 12.63
N VAL A 248 -11.48 24.00 13.30
CA VAL A 248 -11.87 23.38 14.59
C VAL A 248 -12.12 24.39 15.69
N ASP A 249 -11.32 25.45 15.75
CA ASP A 249 -11.48 26.56 16.73
C ASP A 249 -12.79 27.34 16.57
N MET A 250 -13.38 27.34 15.36
CA MET A 250 -14.67 27.95 15.08
C MET A 250 -15.86 27.01 15.32
N HIS A 251 -15.63 25.71 15.22
CA HIS A 251 -16.67 24.67 15.31
C HIS A 251 -16.18 23.49 16.15
N PRO A 252 -15.80 23.70 17.42
CA PRO A 252 -15.30 22.63 18.28
C PRO A 252 -16.34 21.53 18.52
N GLU A 253 -17.62 21.83 18.48
CA GLU A 253 -18.73 20.90 18.64
C GLU A 253 -18.80 19.85 17.50
N TRP A 254 -18.38 20.21 16.29
CA TRP A 254 -18.32 19.26 15.17
C TRP A 254 -17.14 18.31 15.30
N TRP A 255 -16.00 18.87 15.73
CA TRP A 255 -14.82 18.08 16.01
C TRP A 255 -15.08 17.08 17.16
N GLU A 256 -15.71 17.51 18.24
CA GLU A 256 -16.09 16.66 19.36
C GLU A 256 -17.05 15.54 18.93
N LYS A 257 -18.02 15.85 18.08
CA LYS A 257 -18.94 14.87 17.48
C LYS A 257 -18.15 13.78 16.72
N TYR A 258 -17.20 14.18 15.86
CA TYR A 258 -16.37 13.26 15.11
C TYR A 258 -15.47 12.42 16.03
N VAL A 259 -14.81 13.03 16.98
CA VAL A 259 -13.91 12.33 17.92
C VAL A 259 -14.70 11.31 18.74
N THR A 260 -15.84 11.69 19.32
CA THR A 260 -16.72 10.81 20.08
C THR A 260 -17.22 9.64 19.23
N TYR A 261 -17.63 9.89 18.00
CA TYR A 261 -18.05 8.87 17.05
C TYR A 261 -16.92 7.86 16.76
N THR A 262 -15.73 8.35 16.47
CA THR A 262 -14.54 7.53 16.17
C THR A 262 -14.13 6.69 17.38
N GLN A 263 -14.10 7.29 18.58
CA GLN A 263 -13.80 6.58 19.83
C GLN A 263 -14.79 5.44 20.11
N ASN A 264 -16.07 5.71 19.90
CA ASN A 264 -17.10 4.71 20.14
C ASN A 264 -16.96 3.52 19.19
N GLN A 265 -16.68 3.75 17.91
CA GLN A 265 -16.42 2.68 16.95
C GLN A 265 -15.16 1.88 17.28
N LEU A 266 -14.08 2.56 17.70
CA LEU A 266 -12.87 1.87 18.15
C LEU A 266 -13.14 0.98 19.38
N ARG A 267 -13.93 1.46 20.36
CA ARG A 267 -14.35 0.65 21.52
C ARG A 267 -15.24 -0.51 21.14
N GLU A 268 -16.12 -0.37 20.14
CA GLU A 268 -16.89 -1.51 19.62
C GLU A 268 -15.98 -2.61 19.06
N LEU A 269 -15.00 -2.24 18.24
CA LEU A 269 -14.09 -3.20 17.63
C LEU A 269 -13.18 -3.88 18.65
N THR A 270 -12.68 -3.12 19.64
CA THR A 270 -11.68 -3.60 20.60
C THR A 270 -12.27 -4.11 21.92
N GLY A 271 -13.57 -3.88 22.15
CA GLY A 271 -14.26 -4.20 23.41
C GLY A 271 -14.63 -5.68 23.63
N GLY A 272 -14.20 -6.59 22.75
CA GLY A 272 -14.39 -8.04 22.89
C GLY A 272 -15.56 -8.64 22.12
N ARG A 273 -16.48 -7.85 21.57
CA ARG A 273 -17.57 -8.34 20.71
C ARG A 273 -17.04 -9.14 19.50
N TYR A 274 -15.89 -8.75 18.99
CA TYR A 274 -15.20 -9.37 17.86
C TYR A 274 -14.12 -10.37 18.26
N GLY A 275 -14.08 -10.79 19.55
CA GLY A 275 -13.01 -11.57 20.12
C GLY A 275 -11.74 -10.74 20.36
N GLN A 276 -10.64 -11.42 20.72
CA GLN A 276 -9.36 -10.74 20.87
C GLN A 276 -8.78 -10.36 19.51
N LEU A 277 -8.32 -9.11 19.39
CA LEU A 277 -7.55 -8.65 18.26
C LEU A 277 -6.05 -8.69 18.58
N ASP A 278 -5.25 -9.04 17.59
CA ASP A 278 -3.79 -9.03 17.71
C ASP A 278 -3.19 -7.71 17.19
N ILE A 279 -3.84 -7.06 16.22
CA ILE A 279 -3.36 -5.84 15.58
C ILE A 279 -4.52 -4.86 15.43
N LEU A 280 -4.32 -3.62 15.86
CA LEU A 280 -5.16 -2.46 15.53
C LEU A 280 -4.37 -1.56 14.57
N TRP A 281 -4.75 -1.58 13.30
CA TRP A 281 -4.06 -0.90 12.23
C TRP A 281 -4.81 0.37 11.83
N LEU A 282 -4.36 1.52 12.31
CA LEU A 282 -5.03 2.81 12.16
C LEU A 282 -4.45 3.58 10.97
N ASP A 283 -5.28 3.81 9.98
CA ASP A 283 -4.91 4.56 8.79
C ASP A 283 -5.35 6.03 8.85
N GLY A 284 -4.87 6.82 7.89
CA GLY A 284 -5.15 8.25 7.80
C GLY A 284 -4.23 9.09 8.68
N GLY A 285 -2.92 9.06 8.38
CA GLY A 285 -1.86 9.73 9.13
C GLY A 285 -1.95 11.26 9.20
N TRP A 286 -2.96 11.88 8.57
CA TRP A 286 -3.28 13.30 8.73
C TRP A 286 -4.19 13.59 9.95
N ILE A 287 -4.62 12.55 10.66
CA ILE A 287 -5.23 12.59 11.98
C ILE A 287 -4.42 11.68 12.89
N SER A 288 -3.89 12.21 14.00
CA SER A 288 -3.14 11.38 14.96
C SER A 288 -4.08 10.58 15.86
N GLY A 289 -3.58 9.47 16.41
CA GLY A 289 -4.30 8.70 17.41
C GLY A 289 -4.62 9.53 18.67
N GLU A 290 -3.75 10.44 19.06
CA GLU A 290 -3.99 11.36 20.17
C GLU A 290 -5.21 12.25 19.93
N GLN A 291 -5.38 12.78 18.71
CA GLN A 291 -6.53 13.60 18.36
C GLN A 291 -7.86 12.86 18.46
N VAL A 292 -7.87 11.54 18.35
CA VAL A 292 -9.07 10.69 18.51
C VAL A 292 -9.10 9.91 19.81
N GLY A 293 -8.27 10.28 20.81
CA GLY A 293 -8.29 9.71 22.15
C GLY A 293 -7.76 8.30 22.27
N LEU A 294 -6.81 7.91 21.42
CA LEU A 294 -6.16 6.61 21.46
C LEU A 294 -5.44 6.30 22.78
N PRO A 295 -4.79 7.27 23.46
CA PRO A 295 -4.19 7.04 24.78
C PRO A 295 -5.15 6.50 25.85
N GLU A 296 -6.44 6.84 25.78
CA GLU A 296 -7.47 6.33 26.70
C GLU A 296 -8.02 4.98 26.23
N ILE A 297 -8.20 4.82 24.91
CA ILE A 297 -8.80 3.61 24.31
C ILE A 297 -7.83 2.42 24.37
N LEU A 298 -6.56 2.64 24.09
CA LEU A 298 -5.60 1.54 23.94
C LEU A 298 -5.38 0.74 25.23
N PRO A 299 -5.28 1.34 26.44
CA PRO A 299 -5.28 0.58 27.69
C PRO A 299 -6.57 -0.22 27.92
N GLU A 300 -7.75 0.31 27.51
CA GLU A 300 -9.02 -0.41 27.56
C GLU A 300 -8.99 -1.64 26.63
N ALA A 301 -8.55 -1.45 25.40
CA ALA A 301 -8.41 -2.51 24.41
C ALA A 301 -7.42 -3.60 24.85
N ARG A 302 -6.31 -3.24 25.47
CA ARG A 302 -5.30 -4.19 25.98
C ARG A 302 -5.76 -5.00 27.20
N ARG A 303 -6.76 -4.52 27.95
CA ARG A 303 -7.41 -5.36 28.99
C ARG A 303 -8.20 -6.52 28.37
N VAL A 304 -8.77 -6.33 27.18
CA VAL A 304 -9.52 -7.35 26.43
C VAL A 304 -8.58 -8.21 25.58
N SER A 305 -7.62 -7.58 24.94
CA SER A 305 -6.66 -8.20 24.02
C SER A 305 -5.22 -7.94 24.49
N PRO A 306 -4.70 -8.70 25.50
CA PRO A 306 -3.35 -8.51 25.98
C PRO A 306 -2.31 -8.61 24.86
N GLY A 307 -1.37 -7.65 24.85
CA GLY A 307 -0.35 -7.58 23.81
C GLY A 307 -0.83 -7.04 22.45
N LEU A 308 -2.03 -6.46 22.37
CA LEU A 308 -2.54 -5.83 21.13
C LEU A 308 -1.51 -4.86 20.56
N LEU A 309 -1.04 -5.15 19.34
CA LEU A 309 -0.18 -4.26 18.57
C LEU A 309 -1.00 -3.12 18.02
N CYS A 310 -0.59 -1.89 18.28
CA CYS A 310 -1.19 -0.70 17.69
C CYS A 310 -0.26 -0.12 16.63
N VAL A 311 -0.83 0.30 15.51
CA VAL A 311 -0.13 0.92 14.39
C VAL A 311 -0.85 2.22 14.04
N ASP A 312 -0.40 3.33 14.63
CA ASP A 312 -0.86 4.68 14.27
C ASP A 312 -0.01 5.19 13.11
N ARG A 313 -0.33 4.71 11.90
CA ARG A 313 0.50 4.85 10.68
C ARG A 313 0.99 6.27 10.46
N THR A 314 2.30 6.39 10.20
CA THR A 314 3.00 7.63 9.83
C THR A 314 3.09 8.70 10.91
N ILE A 315 2.54 8.43 12.10
CA ILE A 315 2.56 9.39 13.22
C ILE A 315 3.84 9.23 14.04
N GLY A 316 4.29 7.99 14.24
CA GLY A 316 5.38 7.68 15.17
C GLY A 316 4.92 7.69 16.64
N GLY A 317 5.89 7.53 17.53
CA GLY A 317 5.62 7.57 18.97
C GLY A 317 5.10 6.24 19.55
N PRO A 318 4.56 6.25 20.79
CA PRO A 318 4.27 5.03 21.54
C PRO A 318 3.12 4.18 20.99
N ASN A 319 2.30 4.77 20.11
CA ASN A 319 1.15 4.12 19.50
C ASN A 319 1.46 3.50 18.12
N GLU A 320 2.71 3.52 17.66
CA GLU A 320 3.15 2.89 16.42
C GLU A 320 4.14 1.77 16.75
N ASN A 321 3.64 0.57 17.12
CA ASN A 321 4.48 -0.55 17.55
C ASN A 321 5.32 -1.16 16.43
N TYR A 322 5.00 -0.90 15.17
CA TYR A 322 5.85 -1.13 14.01
C TYR A 322 5.53 -0.14 12.91
N GLN A 323 6.52 0.26 12.13
CA GLN A 323 6.34 1.21 11.04
C GLN A 323 5.88 0.51 9.77
N THR A 324 5.22 1.26 8.88
CA THR A 324 4.56 0.70 7.69
C THR A 324 4.94 1.44 6.42
N PRO A 325 6.17 1.25 5.89
CA PRO A 325 6.53 1.76 4.56
C PRO A 325 5.55 1.19 3.51
N GLU A 326 4.95 2.10 2.74
CA GLU A 326 3.91 1.75 1.78
C GLU A 326 4.47 1.66 0.37
N GLN A 327 4.14 0.57 -0.35
CA GLN A 327 4.59 0.26 -1.72
C GLN A 327 6.11 0.38 -1.89
N ASN A 328 6.85 0.29 -0.78
CA ASN A 328 8.29 0.51 -0.71
C ASN A 328 8.95 -0.49 0.23
N VAL A 329 10.21 -0.81 -0.06
CA VAL A 329 11.10 -1.56 0.83
C VAL A 329 12.22 -0.61 1.25
N PRO A 330 12.45 -0.38 2.56
CA PRO A 330 13.53 0.50 3.03
C PRO A 330 14.86 0.18 2.36
N ALA A 331 15.65 1.19 2.05
CA ALA A 331 16.93 1.02 1.35
C ALA A 331 17.92 0.15 2.14
N ARG A 332 17.81 0.12 3.47
CA ARG A 332 18.68 -0.59 4.40
C ARG A 332 17.89 -1.31 5.49
N GLN A 333 18.55 -2.17 6.27
CA GLN A 333 17.99 -2.70 7.51
C GLN A 333 17.61 -1.56 8.46
N LEU A 334 16.46 -1.70 9.12
CA LEU A 334 16.04 -0.82 10.20
C LEU A 334 16.31 -1.51 11.55
N ASN A 335 16.52 -0.71 12.58
CA ASN A 335 16.80 -1.18 13.94
C ASN A 335 15.55 -1.35 14.80
N HIS A 336 14.38 -1.29 14.19
CA HIS A 336 13.07 -1.41 14.82
C HIS A 336 12.12 -2.24 13.95
N PRO A 337 11.01 -2.75 14.49
CA PRO A 337 10.02 -3.51 13.73
C PRO A 337 9.35 -2.68 12.64
N TRP A 338 9.12 -3.28 11.49
CA TRP A 338 8.45 -2.65 10.36
C TRP A 338 7.78 -3.67 9.44
N GLU A 339 6.80 -3.21 8.68
CA GLU A 339 6.00 -4.00 7.75
C GLU A 339 5.87 -3.26 6.43
N SER A 340 6.42 -3.81 5.34
CA SER A 340 6.05 -3.28 4.02
C SER A 340 4.64 -3.71 3.67
N CYS A 341 3.77 -2.73 3.44
CA CYS A 341 2.47 -2.97 2.88
C CYS A 341 2.51 -2.76 1.35
N ILE A 342 2.29 -3.85 0.61
CA ILE A 342 2.47 -3.93 -0.85
C ILE A 342 1.24 -4.58 -1.46
N THR A 343 0.71 -4.00 -2.55
CA THR A 343 -0.43 -4.58 -3.28
C THR A 343 0.00 -5.75 -4.16
N LEU A 344 -0.84 -6.77 -4.30
CA LEU A 344 -0.66 -7.80 -5.33
C LEU A 344 -0.94 -7.22 -6.73
N GLY A 345 -2.00 -6.43 -6.86
CA GLY A 345 -2.35 -5.66 -8.04
C GLY A 345 -1.72 -4.27 -8.07
N ASN A 346 -2.38 -3.32 -8.72
CA ASN A 346 -2.01 -1.91 -8.71
C ASN A 346 -2.65 -1.17 -7.53
N ASP A 347 -3.87 -1.55 -7.16
CA ASP A 347 -4.69 -0.92 -6.14
C ASP A 347 -4.86 -1.84 -4.92
N TRP A 348 -5.25 -1.28 -3.77
CA TRP A 348 -5.46 -2.04 -2.53
C TRP A 348 -6.73 -2.89 -2.60
N GLY A 349 -7.81 -2.32 -3.13
CA GLY A 349 -9.07 -3.01 -3.40
C GLY A 349 -9.02 -3.80 -4.70
N TRP A 350 -10.07 -4.56 -4.94
CA TRP A 350 -10.25 -5.22 -6.22
C TRP A 350 -10.65 -4.20 -7.31
N VAL A 351 -9.88 -4.18 -8.38
CA VAL A 351 -10.17 -3.44 -9.61
C VAL A 351 -10.26 -4.42 -10.76
N LYS A 352 -11.30 -4.28 -11.58
CA LYS A 352 -11.53 -5.19 -12.70
C LYS A 352 -10.35 -5.15 -13.68
N ASP A 353 -9.91 -6.34 -14.09
CA ASP A 353 -8.85 -6.53 -15.10
C ASP A 353 -7.48 -5.92 -14.75
N GLN A 354 -7.25 -5.54 -13.49
CA GLN A 354 -5.94 -5.04 -13.07
C GLN A 354 -4.83 -6.09 -13.28
N PRO A 355 -3.60 -5.67 -13.61
CA PRO A 355 -2.47 -6.57 -13.66
C PRO A 355 -2.03 -6.98 -12.24
N TYR A 356 -1.62 -8.22 -12.09
CA TYR A 356 -1.05 -8.74 -10.84
C TYR A 356 0.46 -8.97 -10.97
N LYS A 357 1.18 -8.75 -9.87
CA LYS A 357 2.59 -9.13 -9.74
C LYS A 357 2.71 -10.66 -9.79
N SER A 358 3.75 -11.16 -10.45
CA SER A 358 4.01 -12.59 -10.49
C SER A 358 4.41 -13.15 -9.11
N ALA A 359 4.25 -14.47 -8.92
CA ALA A 359 4.74 -15.15 -7.72
C ALA A 359 6.24 -14.94 -7.51
N ARG A 360 7.06 -14.96 -8.58
CA ARG A 360 8.51 -14.69 -8.51
C ARG A 360 8.81 -13.32 -7.93
N ARG A 361 8.10 -12.29 -8.42
CA ARG A 361 8.28 -10.92 -7.95
C ARG A 361 7.90 -10.78 -6.48
N VAL A 362 6.77 -11.36 -6.06
CA VAL A 362 6.33 -11.32 -4.66
C VAL A 362 7.32 -12.04 -3.75
N ILE A 363 7.78 -13.24 -4.13
CA ILE A 363 8.76 -14.01 -3.35
C ILE A 363 10.09 -13.27 -3.24
N GLY A 364 10.57 -12.65 -4.33
CA GLY A 364 11.80 -11.87 -4.33
C GLY A 364 11.70 -10.65 -3.39
N THR A 365 10.57 -9.94 -3.43
CA THR A 365 10.30 -8.80 -2.54
C THR A 365 10.18 -9.25 -1.07
N LEU A 366 9.51 -10.39 -0.80
CA LEU A 366 9.42 -10.96 0.54
C LEU A 366 10.81 -11.32 1.09
N ALA A 367 11.66 -11.92 0.27
CA ALA A 367 13.03 -12.26 0.67
C ALA A 367 13.86 -11.02 1.01
N GLU A 368 13.75 -9.94 0.23
CA GLU A 368 14.38 -8.65 0.50
C GLU A 368 13.92 -8.06 1.82
N ILE A 369 12.58 -8.00 2.04
CA ILE A 369 11.98 -7.48 3.27
C ILE A 369 12.48 -8.26 4.50
N VAL A 370 12.46 -9.59 4.42
CA VAL A 370 12.90 -10.47 5.52
C VAL A 370 14.39 -10.30 5.82
N ALA A 371 15.23 -10.21 4.81
CA ALA A 371 16.67 -9.97 4.97
C ALA A 371 16.97 -8.61 5.60
N LYS A 372 16.09 -7.61 5.37
CA LYS A 372 16.17 -6.29 5.97
C LYS A 372 15.48 -6.18 7.35
N GLY A 373 14.91 -7.27 7.85
CA GLY A 373 14.31 -7.36 9.20
C GLY A 373 12.83 -7.05 9.30
N GLY A 374 12.16 -6.87 8.17
CA GLY A 374 10.73 -6.55 8.12
C GLY A 374 9.81 -7.76 8.00
N CYS A 375 8.52 -7.46 8.06
CA CYS A 375 7.42 -8.31 7.63
C CYS A 375 6.78 -7.74 6.37
N MET A 376 6.06 -8.56 5.63
CA MET A 376 5.31 -8.16 4.44
C MET A 376 3.83 -8.43 4.66
N VAL A 377 3.00 -7.43 4.46
CA VAL A 377 1.56 -7.60 4.29
C VAL A 377 1.20 -7.36 2.83
N LEU A 378 0.59 -8.37 2.18
CA LEU A 378 0.23 -8.31 0.76
C LEU A 378 -1.23 -7.88 0.63
N GLY A 379 -1.48 -6.78 -0.08
CA GLY A 379 -2.82 -6.28 -0.38
C GLY A 379 -3.53 -7.17 -1.39
N VAL A 380 -4.67 -7.75 -0.99
CA VAL A 380 -5.54 -8.57 -1.85
C VAL A 380 -6.98 -8.20 -1.55
N GLY A 381 -7.64 -7.48 -2.47
CA GLY A 381 -9.04 -7.07 -2.34
C GLY A 381 -9.99 -8.19 -2.83
N PRO A 382 -11.04 -8.52 -2.06
CA PRO A 382 -12.13 -9.36 -2.55
C PRO A 382 -12.97 -8.67 -3.62
N THR A 383 -13.57 -9.44 -4.52
CA THR A 383 -14.53 -8.96 -5.53
C THR A 383 -15.83 -8.47 -4.87
N PRO A 384 -16.68 -7.70 -5.56
CA PRO A 384 -17.93 -7.22 -4.99
C PRO A 384 -18.89 -8.35 -4.58
N GLU A 385 -18.77 -9.53 -5.18
CA GLU A 385 -19.57 -10.72 -4.81
C GLU A 385 -19.05 -11.42 -3.54
N GLY A 386 -17.85 -11.05 -3.06
CA GLY A 386 -17.21 -11.65 -1.88
C GLY A 386 -16.28 -12.83 -2.18
N LEU A 387 -15.62 -12.82 -3.33
CA LEU A 387 -14.65 -13.85 -3.71
C LEU A 387 -13.23 -13.29 -3.75
N ILE A 388 -12.25 -14.15 -3.55
CA ILE A 388 -10.88 -13.86 -4.01
C ILE A 388 -10.81 -14.23 -5.50
N GLU A 389 -10.41 -13.27 -6.34
CA GLU A 389 -10.34 -13.48 -7.79
C GLU A 389 -9.41 -14.65 -8.13
N GLU A 390 -9.84 -15.55 -9.06
CA GLU A 390 -9.08 -16.76 -9.38
C GLU A 390 -7.66 -16.45 -9.88
N ARG A 391 -7.47 -15.37 -10.66
CA ARG A 391 -6.11 -14.97 -11.10
C ARG A 391 -5.20 -14.64 -9.92
N ALA A 392 -5.72 -13.99 -8.89
CA ALA A 392 -4.99 -13.73 -7.65
C ALA A 392 -4.75 -15.05 -6.88
N ALA A 393 -5.77 -15.89 -6.75
CA ALA A 393 -5.68 -17.18 -6.05
C ALA A 393 -4.65 -18.12 -6.66
N VAL A 394 -4.50 -18.15 -7.99
CA VAL A 394 -3.45 -18.93 -8.68
C VAL A 394 -2.06 -18.46 -8.26
N ILE A 395 -1.79 -17.15 -8.29
CA ILE A 395 -0.50 -16.58 -7.88
C ILE A 395 -0.21 -16.87 -6.41
N LEU A 396 -1.21 -16.69 -5.54
CA LEU A 396 -1.09 -16.98 -4.12
C LEU A 396 -0.76 -18.45 -3.86
N ARG A 397 -1.36 -19.38 -4.61
CA ARG A 397 -1.06 -20.81 -4.55
C ARG A 397 0.39 -21.11 -4.97
N GLU A 398 0.89 -20.47 -6.03
CA GLU A 398 2.29 -20.59 -6.45
C GLU A 398 3.27 -20.12 -5.36
N ILE A 399 2.98 -18.98 -4.71
CA ILE A 399 3.75 -18.47 -3.56
C ILE A 399 3.75 -19.51 -2.43
N GLY A 400 2.58 -20.05 -2.10
CA GLY A 400 2.43 -21.05 -1.06
C GLY A 400 3.15 -22.37 -1.35
N GLN A 401 3.15 -22.83 -2.59
CA GLN A 401 3.92 -24.00 -3.01
C GLN A 401 5.43 -23.78 -2.83
N TRP A 402 5.93 -22.59 -3.13
CA TRP A 402 7.32 -22.24 -2.86
C TRP A 402 7.61 -22.18 -1.37
N LEU A 403 6.76 -21.49 -0.58
CA LEU A 403 6.90 -21.39 0.88
C LEU A 403 6.79 -22.76 1.58
N GLY A 404 6.00 -23.69 1.04
CA GLY A 404 5.91 -25.06 1.56
C GLY A 404 7.24 -25.82 1.50
N ARG A 405 8.13 -25.47 0.54
CA ARG A 405 9.47 -26.07 0.40
C ARG A 405 10.56 -25.22 1.04
N CYS A 406 10.44 -23.92 0.95
CA CYS A 406 11.49 -22.95 1.26
C CYS A 406 11.19 -22.06 2.48
N GLY A 407 10.05 -22.24 3.14
CA GLY A 407 9.56 -21.34 4.19
C GLY A 407 10.45 -21.26 5.42
N GLU A 408 11.33 -22.25 5.69
CA GLU A 408 12.31 -22.15 6.76
C GLU A 408 13.33 -21.01 6.53
N ALA A 409 13.52 -20.56 5.28
CA ALA A 409 14.35 -19.41 4.95
C ALA A 409 13.63 -18.04 5.18
N ILE A 410 12.35 -18.08 5.47
CA ILE A 410 11.49 -16.90 5.65
C ILE A 410 11.04 -16.78 7.12
N TYR A 411 10.26 -17.76 7.61
CA TYR A 411 9.67 -17.73 8.94
C TYR A 411 10.71 -17.94 10.04
N ASN A 412 10.47 -17.34 11.22
CA ASN A 412 11.33 -17.47 12.40
C ASN A 412 12.80 -17.04 12.15
N THR A 413 13.02 -16.15 11.20
CA THR A 413 14.35 -15.65 10.86
C THR A 413 14.60 -14.25 11.45
N ARG A 414 15.88 -13.90 11.55
CA ARG A 414 16.36 -12.59 12.00
C ARG A 414 17.40 -12.07 11.01
N ILE A 415 17.75 -10.80 11.15
CA ILE A 415 18.75 -10.13 10.33
C ILE A 415 20.16 -10.72 10.51
N THR A 416 21.00 -10.54 9.48
CA THR A 416 22.45 -10.78 9.54
C THR A 416 23.16 -9.54 8.97
N PRO A 417 24.38 -9.20 9.44
CA PRO A 417 25.09 -8.02 8.95
C PRO A 417 25.30 -8.01 7.43
N ASP A 418 25.74 -9.13 6.89
CA ASP A 418 25.94 -9.29 5.44
C ASP A 418 24.62 -9.79 4.79
N TYR A 419 23.60 -8.94 4.76
CA TYR A 419 22.25 -9.33 4.38
C TYR A 419 21.98 -9.35 2.86
N ASN A 420 22.89 -8.82 2.03
CA ASN A 420 22.69 -8.78 0.58
C ASN A 420 24.02 -8.89 -0.20
N ASP A 421 24.00 -9.68 -1.26
CA ASP A 421 25.01 -9.65 -2.32
C ASP A 421 24.29 -9.83 -3.68
N GLY A 422 24.10 -8.72 -4.38
CA GLY A 422 23.38 -8.69 -5.64
C GLY A 422 21.91 -9.12 -5.48
N ARG A 423 21.59 -10.30 -6.01
CA ARG A 423 20.22 -10.88 -5.94
C ARG A 423 20.05 -11.89 -4.80
N LEU A 424 21.07 -12.12 -4.01
CA LEU A 424 21.03 -12.97 -2.85
C LEU A 424 20.69 -12.14 -1.61
N TRP A 425 19.64 -12.54 -0.92
CA TRP A 425 19.14 -11.95 0.31
C TRP A 425 19.35 -12.94 1.45
N PHE A 426 20.08 -12.51 2.48
CA PHE A 426 20.48 -13.37 3.59
C PHE A 426 19.72 -13.07 4.87
N SER A 427 19.32 -14.13 5.57
CA SER A 427 18.75 -14.09 6.91
C SER A 427 19.35 -15.19 7.77
N ALA A 428 19.17 -15.12 9.08
CA ALA A 428 19.68 -16.13 10.02
C ALA A 428 18.54 -16.78 10.79
N ALA A 429 18.67 -18.05 11.14
CA ALA A 429 17.85 -18.68 12.17
C ALA A 429 18.10 -17.98 13.53
N LYS A 430 17.10 -17.97 14.41
CA LYS A 430 17.20 -17.36 15.77
C LYS A 430 18.37 -17.91 16.59
N ASP A 431 18.79 -19.17 16.35
CA ASP A 431 19.91 -19.81 17.04
C ASP A 431 21.30 -19.37 16.54
N GLY A 432 21.37 -18.58 15.47
CA GLY A 432 22.58 -18.09 14.85
C GLY A 432 23.48 -19.16 14.22
N LYS A 433 23.05 -20.43 14.14
CA LYS A 433 23.85 -21.55 13.60
C LYS A 433 23.58 -21.84 12.13
N THR A 434 22.51 -21.28 11.60
CA THR A 434 22.07 -21.47 10.22
C THR A 434 21.84 -20.14 9.57
N LEU A 435 22.41 -19.93 8.40
CA LEU A 435 22.05 -18.84 7.49
C LEU A 435 21.17 -19.37 6.37
N TYR A 436 20.33 -18.51 5.88
CA TYR A 436 19.54 -18.74 4.68
C TYR A 436 19.92 -17.69 3.64
N ALA A 437 19.90 -18.06 2.37
CA ALA A 437 20.06 -17.14 1.25
C ALA A 437 18.96 -17.41 0.22
N VAL A 438 18.22 -16.36 -0.13
CA VAL A 438 17.21 -16.45 -1.19
C VAL A 438 17.71 -15.69 -2.41
N TYR A 439 17.89 -16.40 -3.51
CA TYR A 439 18.17 -15.79 -4.82
C TYR A 439 16.85 -15.36 -5.46
N ALA A 440 16.65 -14.06 -5.55
CA ALA A 440 15.49 -13.45 -6.20
C ALA A 440 15.65 -13.57 -7.74
N LEU A 441 14.83 -14.41 -8.37
CA LEU A 441 14.80 -14.57 -9.82
C LEU A 441 13.78 -13.64 -10.44
N PRO A 442 14.17 -12.60 -11.21
CA PRO A 442 13.22 -11.70 -11.85
C PRO A 442 12.40 -12.38 -12.95
N ASP A 443 11.26 -11.75 -13.27
CA ASP A 443 10.46 -12.16 -14.41
C ASP A 443 11.24 -12.06 -15.72
N GLY A 444 11.05 -13.03 -16.61
CA GLY A 444 11.72 -13.08 -17.92
C GLY A 444 13.18 -13.51 -17.88
N GLU A 445 13.77 -13.69 -16.70
CA GLU A 445 15.15 -14.19 -16.57
C GLU A 445 15.22 -15.69 -16.25
N SER A 446 16.37 -16.28 -16.54
CA SER A 446 16.69 -17.68 -16.26
C SER A 446 17.71 -17.81 -15.13
N LEU A 447 17.68 -18.93 -14.43
CA LEU A 447 18.66 -19.27 -13.41
C LEU A 447 20.07 -19.37 -13.99
N PRO A 448 21.10 -18.82 -13.31
CA PRO A 448 22.49 -18.97 -13.71
C PRO A 448 22.99 -20.40 -13.44
N ALA A 449 24.13 -20.77 -14.01
CA ALA A 449 24.75 -22.07 -13.73
C ALA A 449 25.38 -22.14 -12.31
N THR A 450 25.76 -21.00 -11.77
CA THR A 450 26.38 -20.85 -10.43
C THR A 450 25.78 -19.64 -9.70
N LEU A 451 25.73 -19.74 -8.37
CA LEU A 451 25.52 -18.60 -7.50
C LEU A 451 26.84 -18.24 -6.81
N GLU A 452 27.12 -16.96 -6.68
CA GLU A 452 28.35 -16.48 -6.08
C GLU A 452 28.04 -15.34 -5.08
N TRP A 453 28.76 -15.32 -3.97
CA TRP A 453 28.67 -14.23 -2.98
C TRP A 453 29.97 -14.07 -2.17
N SER A 454 30.12 -12.94 -1.51
CA SER A 454 31.21 -12.65 -0.59
C SER A 454 30.67 -12.57 0.85
N GLY A 455 31.52 -12.79 1.85
CA GLY A 455 31.04 -12.91 3.23
C GLY A 455 30.20 -14.18 3.46
N ASN A 456 29.52 -14.26 4.58
CA ASN A 456 28.61 -15.39 4.92
C ASN A 456 29.21 -16.76 4.54
N LEU A 457 30.48 -17.00 4.98
CA LEU A 457 31.24 -18.17 4.57
C LEU A 457 30.67 -19.45 5.22
N PRO A 458 30.33 -20.49 4.45
CA PRO A 458 29.85 -21.74 5.01
C PRO A 458 30.96 -22.47 5.73
N LYS A 459 30.73 -22.95 6.96
CA LYS A 459 31.59 -23.91 7.67
C LYS A 459 31.18 -25.36 7.46
N GLY A 460 30.02 -25.56 6.82
CA GLY A 460 29.44 -26.88 6.56
C GLY A 460 28.78 -26.96 5.20
N LYS A 461 27.65 -27.63 5.15
CA LYS A 461 26.91 -27.92 3.93
C LYS A 461 26.09 -26.73 3.45
N VAL A 462 26.00 -26.56 2.14
CA VAL A 462 24.99 -25.73 1.49
C VAL A 462 23.95 -26.63 0.86
N THR A 463 22.69 -26.46 1.24
CA THR A 463 21.56 -27.28 0.75
C THR A 463 20.57 -26.39 0.01
N LEU A 464 20.12 -26.81 -1.16
CA LEU A 464 19.05 -26.16 -1.92
C LEU A 464 17.69 -26.60 -1.35
N LEU A 465 16.95 -25.71 -0.71
CA LEU A 465 15.67 -26.02 -0.06
C LEU A 465 14.59 -26.42 -1.07
N ASN A 466 14.61 -25.86 -2.26
CA ASN A 466 13.63 -26.16 -3.33
C ASN A 466 13.49 -27.67 -3.61
N ASN A 467 14.54 -28.48 -3.38
CA ASN A 467 14.54 -29.92 -3.65
C ASN A 467 15.36 -30.76 -2.63
N GLY A 468 15.88 -30.18 -1.58
CA GLY A 468 16.66 -30.84 -0.53
C GLY A 468 18.10 -31.27 -0.92
N LYS A 469 18.57 -30.95 -2.13
CA LYS A 469 19.88 -31.41 -2.63
C LYS A 469 21.02 -30.59 -2.01
N LYS A 470 22.10 -31.31 -1.60
CA LYS A 470 23.38 -30.71 -1.26
C LYS A 470 24.04 -30.16 -2.51
N LEU A 471 24.59 -28.95 -2.44
CA LEU A 471 25.21 -28.28 -3.55
C LEU A 471 26.74 -28.38 -3.46
N LYS A 472 27.39 -28.53 -4.63
CA LYS A 472 28.83 -28.43 -4.74
C LYS A 472 29.24 -26.98 -4.47
N THR A 473 30.03 -26.78 -3.41
CA THR A 473 30.44 -25.47 -2.93
C THR A 473 31.95 -25.36 -2.93
N SER A 474 32.49 -24.23 -3.36
CA SER A 474 33.90 -23.88 -3.22
C SER A 474 34.03 -22.49 -2.60
N VAL A 475 35.07 -22.31 -1.79
CA VAL A 475 35.43 -21.03 -1.18
C VAL A 475 36.87 -20.68 -1.58
N LYS A 476 37.03 -19.54 -2.24
CA LYS A 476 38.38 -19.02 -2.63
C LYS A 476 38.44 -17.51 -2.37
N ASN A 477 39.45 -17.09 -1.65
CA ASN A 477 39.69 -15.66 -1.35
C ASN A 477 38.49 -14.94 -0.78
N GLY A 478 37.73 -15.57 0.15
CA GLY A 478 36.53 -15.00 0.76
C GLY A 478 35.28 -15.00 -0.12
N LYS A 479 35.36 -15.54 -1.33
CA LYS A 479 34.23 -15.68 -2.27
C LYS A 479 33.74 -17.13 -2.28
N VAL A 480 32.43 -17.29 -2.12
CA VAL A 480 31.72 -18.56 -2.19
C VAL A 480 31.17 -18.73 -3.60
N THR A 481 31.35 -19.92 -4.19
CA THR A 481 30.73 -20.30 -5.46
C THR A 481 29.98 -21.61 -5.27
N VAL A 482 28.70 -21.63 -5.65
CA VAL A 482 27.84 -22.79 -5.56
C VAL A 482 27.38 -23.18 -6.97
N THR A 483 27.57 -24.45 -7.36
CA THR A 483 27.10 -24.95 -8.65
C THR A 483 25.67 -25.43 -8.53
N LEU A 484 24.78 -24.89 -9.37
CA LEU A 484 23.38 -25.29 -9.44
C LEU A 484 23.18 -26.57 -10.26
N PRO A 485 22.23 -27.44 -9.85
CA PRO A 485 21.81 -28.61 -10.68
C PRO A 485 21.23 -28.13 -12.00
N LYS A 486 21.43 -28.93 -13.05
CA LYS A 486 20.72 -28.72 -14.32
C LYS A 486 19.22 -28.98 -14.16
N ASN A 487 18.39 -28.34 -14.98
CA ASN A 487 16.95 -28.58 -15.07
C ASN A 487 16.18 -28.24 -13.78
N LEU A 488 16.59 -27.18 -13.06
CA LEU A 488 15.78 -26.63 -11.97
C LEU A 488 14.54 -25.88 -12.52
N PRO A 489 13.42 -25.95 -11.81
CA PRO A 489 12.30 -25.02 -12.07
C PRO A 489 12.80 -23.57 -12.08
N GLN A 490 12.25 -22.75 -12.97
CA GLN A 490 12.61 -21.33 -13.08
C GLN A 490 11.85 -20.53 -12.02
N GLU A 491 12.27 -20.64 -10.78
CA GLU A 491 11.68 -20.01 -9.58
C GLU A 491 12.78 -19.43 -8.68
N PRO A 492 12.48 -18.56 -7.71
CA PRO A 492 13.45 -18.14 -6.70
C PRO A 492 14.03 -19.34 -5.95
N LEU A 493 15.33 -19.30 -5.67
CA LEU A 493 16.02 -20.40 -5.00
C LEU A 493 16.34 -20.02 -3.55
N ALA A 494 16.08 -20.95 -2.62
CA ALA A 494 16.44 -20.80 -1.23
C ALA A 494 17.55 -21.79 -0.84
N LEU A 495 18.59 -21.28 -0.21
CA LEU A 495 19.74 -22.02 0.28
C LEU A 495 19.74 -22.04 1.80
N LYS A 496 20.03 -23.22 2.38
CA LYS A 496 20.36 -23.40 3.79
C LYS A 496 21.86 -23.57 3.93
N ILE A 497 22.50 -22.73 4.71
CA ILE A 497 23.96 -22.64 4.89
C ILE A 497 24.28 -22.95 6.35
N SER A 498 25.04 -24.01 6.63
CA SER A 498 25.50 -24.33 7.97
C SER A 498 26.73 -23.47 8.31
N LEU A 499 26.71 -22.79 9.46
CA LEU A 499 27.80 -21.97 10.00
C LEU A 499 28.73 -22.76 10.91
#